data_93f11062e5d8305cb561a9b08f59524f
#
_entry.id   93f11062e5d8305cb561a9b08f59524f
#
_cell.length_a   1.000
_cell.length_b   1.000
_cell.length_c   1.000
_cell.angle_alpha   90.00
_cell.angle_beta   90.00
_cell.angle_gamma   90.00
#
_symmetry.space_group_name_H-M   'P 1'
#
loop_
_entity.id
_entity.type
_entity.pdbx_description
1 polymer ?
#
loop_
_entity_poly.entity_id
_entity_poly.type
_entity_poly.pdbx_seq_one_letter_code
_entity_poly.pdbx_strand_id
1 'polypeptide(L)'
;MKNKIDKILSELIGLPLTLTTRAGNMECLKFGTALRTDKNGKTYNVGEFALHLQSPWRFTNENEIIVGSNDLYEQADETSEYDENFNWEEFNANLRDVKLAKLITENIISILSANVDKFGGLEINFDNNIKLTVFPDLASKADNEYWRLIDFRNEKTNHLESWSTGYETD
;
A
#
# COMPACT_ATOMS: atom_id res chain seq x y z
N MET A 1 22.89 6.80 1.16
CA MET A 1 21.41 6.74 1.14
C MET A 1 20.92 5.62 0.23
N LYS A 2 21.16 5.64 -1.10
CA LYS A 2 20.64 4.63 -2.05
C LYS A 2 20.90 3.18 -1.60
N ASN A 3 22.13 2.81 -1.27
CA ASN A 3 22.46 1.44 -0.82
C ASN A 3 21.69 1.02 0.45
N LYS A 4 21.34 1.96 1.35
CA LYS A 4 20.54 1.67 2.55
C LYS A 4 19.08 1.37 2.13
N ILE A 5 18.53 2.18 1.23
CA ILE A 5 17.17 2.00 0.70
C ILE A 5 17.06 0.66 -0.04
N ASP A 6 17.97 0.39 -0.98
CA ASP A 6 17.99 -0.86 -1.75
C ASP A 6 18.06 -2.09 -0.82
N LYS A 7 18.84 -2.00 0.26
CA LYS A 7 18.92 -3.06 1.28
C LYS A 7 17.58 -3.28 1.97
N ILE A 8 16.91 -2.20 2.44
CA ILE A 8 15.60 -2.29 3.11
C ILE A 8 14.56 -2.89 2.16
N LEU A 9 14.50 -2.41 0.91
CA LEU A 9 13.55 -2.91 -0.08
C LEU A 9 13.81 -4.37 -0.46
N SER A 10 15.07 -4.81 -0.46
CA SER A 10 15.40 -6.22 -0.74
C SER A 10 14.85 -7.19 0.31
N GLU A 11 14.57 -6.73 1.53
CA GLU A 11 14.00 -7.54 2.59
C GLU A 11 12.49 -7.83 2.39
N LEU A 12 11.84 -7.12 1.47
CA LEU A 12 10.46 -7.39 1.06
C LEU A 12 10.33 -8.57 0.09
N ILE A 13 11.42 -8.94 -0.61
CA ILE A 13 11.38 -9.93 -1.67
C ILE A 13 10.94 -11.30 -1.12
N GLY A 14 9.94 -11.90 -1.79
CA GLY A 14 9.34 -13.16 -1.40
C GLY A 14 8.20 -13.05 -0.40
N LEU A 15 7.97 -11.87 0.21
CA LEU A 15 6.86 -11.70 1.13
C LEU A 15 5.53 -11.57 0.36
N PRO A 16 4.48 -12.28 0.79
CA PRO A 16 3.15 -12.14 0.23
C PRO A 16 2.45 -10.87 0.72
N LEU A 17 1.61 -10.27 -0.11
CA LEU A 17 0.60 -9.29 0.31
C LEU A 17 -0.51 -10.04 1.06
N THR A 18 -0.67 -9.78 2.35
CA THR A 18 -1.55 -10.58 3.23
C THR A 18 -2.79 -9.85 3.69
N LEU A 19 -2.77 -8.53 3.71
CA LEU A 19 -3.90 -7.72 4.19
C LEU A 19 -3.80 -6.29 3.65
N THR A 20 -4.96 -5.67 3.41
CA THR A 20 -5.08 -4.23 3.22
C THR A 20 -6.03 -3.64 4.25
N THR A 21 -5.74 -2.42 4.68
CA THR A 21 -6.59 -1.61 5.56
C THR A 21 -6.42 -0.16 5.18
N ARG A 22 -7.34 0.70 5.59
CA ARG A 22 -7.22 2.15 5.33
C ARG A 22 -7.52 3.00 6.55
N ALA A 23 -7.00 4.22 6.53
CA ALA A 23 -7.36 5.29 7.45
C ALA A 23 -7.69 6.53 6.61
N GLY A 24 -8.97 6.84 6.48
CA GLY A 24 -9.44 7.81 5.50
C GLY A 24 -9.07 7.37 4.07
N ASN A 25 -8.35 8.22 3.35
CA ASN A 25 -7.86 7.94 1.99
C ASN A 25 -6.49 7.25 1.95
N MET A 26 -5.75 7.22 3.06
CA MET A 26 -4.47 6.51 3.16
C MET A 26 -4.70 5.00 3.12
N GLU A 27 -4.04 4.32 2.20
CA GLU A 27 -4.06 2.85 2.13
C GLU A 27 -2.88 2.25 2.89
N CYS A 28 -3.10 1.11 3.52
CA CYS A 28 -2.08 0.37 4.25
C CYS A 28 -2.01 -1.07 3.74
N LEU A 29 -0.93 -1.40 3.04
CA LEU A 29 -0.66 -2.74 2.52
C LEU A 29 0.25 -3.48 3.51
N LYS A 30 -0.11 -4.73 3.89
CA LYS A 30 0.68 -5.54 4.83
C LYS A 30 1.30 -6.73 4.13
N PHE A 31 2.60 -6.89 4.30
CA PHE A 31 3.40 -7.95 3.70
C PHE A 31 3.90 -8.91 4.77
N GLY A 32 3.86 -10.21 4.45
CA GLY A 32 4.22 -11.26 5.41
C GLY A 32 3.20 -11.40 6.56
N THR A 33 3.57 -12.13 7.60
CA THR A 33 2.70 -12.39 8.75
C THR A 33 3.45 -12.17 10.05
N ALA A 34 3.06 -11.15 10.80
CA ALA A 34 3.50 -10.93 12.17
C ALA A 34 2.27 -10.65 13.05
N LEU A 35 2.16 -11.38 14.14
CA LEU A 35 1.02 -11.25 15.06
C LEU A 35 1.37 -10.32 16.22
N ARG A 36 0.48 -9.41 16.53
CA ARG A 36 0.56 -8.57 17.74
C ARG A 36 -0.74 -8.68 18.53
N THR A 37 -0.59 -8.68 19.85
CA THR A 37 -1.72 -8.70 20.78
C THR A 37 -1.86 -7.32 21.40
N ASP A 38 -3.07 -6.75 21.34
CA ASP A 38 -3.37 -5.48 21.96
C ASP A 38 -3.55 -5.62 23.48
N LYS A 39 -3.73 -4.47 24.17
CA LYS A 39 -3.95 -4.41 25.62
C LYS A 39 -5.23 -5.12 26.11
N ASN A 40 -6.16 -5.43 25.20
CA ASN A 40 -7.39 -6.14 25.49
C ASN A 40 -7.27 -7.65 25.21
N GLY A 41 -6.08 -8.15 24.84
CA GLY A 41 -5.81 -9.55 24.54
C GLY A 41 -6.24 -9.97 23.13
N LYS A 42 -6.66 -9.05 22.25
CA LYS A 42 -7.00 -9.36 20.86
C LYS A 42 -5.74 -9.43 20.01
N THR A 43 -5.54 -10.56 19.35
CA THR A 43 -4.42 -10.79 18.43
C THR A 43 -4.85 -10.50 16.99
N TYR A 44 -4.01 -9.81 16.24
CA TYR A 44 -4.22 -9.46 14.84
C TYR A 44 -2.92 -9.48 14.05
N ASN A 45 -3.03 -9.69 12.73
CA ASN A 45 -1.88 -9.63 11.83
C ASN A 45 -1.52 -8.17 11.53
N VAL A 46 -0.29 -7.77 11.84
CA VAL A 46 0.27 -6.45 11.48
C VAL A 46 1.11 -6.49 10.22
N GLY A 47 1.45 -7.71 9.71
CA GLY A 47 2.46 -7.92 8.69
C GLY A 47 3.87 -7.87 9.27
N GLU A 48 4.83 -8.44 8.59
CA GLU A 48 6.26 -8.21 8.87
C GLU A 48 6.63 -6.77 8.48
N PHE A 49 6.03 -6.30 7.36
CA PHE A 49 6.09 -4.93 6.92
C PHE A 49 4.69 -4.38 6.63
N ALA A 50 4.54 -3.07 6.84
CA ALA A 50 3.37 -2.32 6.38
C ALA A 50 3.81 -1.14 5.52
N LEU A 51 3.17 -0.97 4.37
CA LEU A 51 3.38 0.15 3.46
C LEU A 51 2.15 1.07 3.50
N HIS A 52 2.33 2.26 4.05
CA HIS A 52 1.33 3.32 4.08
C HIS A 52 1.47 4.19 2.84
N LEU A 53 0.40 4.34 2.07
CA LEU A 53 0.36 5.08 0.81
C LEU A 53 -0.49 6.33 0.95
N GLN A 54 0.14 7.50 0.82
CA GLN A 54 -0.52 8.81 0.90
C GLN A 54 -0.53 9.56 -0.44
N SER A 55 0.30 9.14 -1.39
CA SER A 55 0.31 9.62 -2.78
C SER A 55 -0.54 8.73 -3.67
N PRO A 56 -0.90 9.18 -4.88
CA PRO A 56 -1.56 8.34 -5.87
C PRO A 56 -0.81 7.03 -6.15
N TRP A 57 -1.58 5.95 -6.27
CA TRP A 57 -1.05 4.62 -6.54
C TRP A 57 -2.04 3.79 -7.37
N ARG A 58 -1.54 2.72 -7.99
CA ARG A 58 -2.36 1.74 -8.70
C ARG A 58 -1.72 0.36 -8.72
N PHE A 59 -2.55 -0.67 -8.69
CA PHE A 59 -2.19 -2.01 -9.11
C PHE A 59 -2.58 -2.21 -10.57
N THR A 60 -1.69 -2.82 -11.34
CA THR A 60 -1.91 -3.16 -12.75
C THR A 60 -1.50 -4.60 -13.01
N ASN A 61 -2.06 -5.20 -14.06
CA ASN A 61 -1.49 -6.35 -14.74
C ASN A 61 -1.05 -5.92 -16.15
N GLU A 62 -0.80 -6.86 -17.04
CA GLU A 62 -0.38 -6.58 -18.43
C GLU A 62 -1.43 -5.85 -19.27
N ASN A 63 -2.71 -5.94 -18.91
CA ASN A 63 -3.81 -5.52 -19.75
C ASN A 63 -4.64 -4.36 -19.18
N GLU A 64 -4.64 -4.19 -17.84
CA GLU A 64 -5.56 -3.26 -17.20
C GLU A 64 -5.05 -2.71 -15.86
N ILE A 65 -5.67 -1.63 -15.41
CA ILE A 65 -5.60 -1.18 -14.02
C ILE A 65 -6.56 -2.06 -13.22
N ILE A 66 -6.01 -2.83 -12.26
CA ILE A 66 -6.80 -3.70 -11.37
C ILE A 66 -7.56 -2.84 -10.36
N VAL A 67 -6.83 -1.91 -9.72
CA VAL A 67 -7.37 -0.97 -8.74
C VAL A 67 -6.43 0.24 -8.59
N GLY A 68 -7.00 1.42 -8.39
CA GLY A 68 -6.25 2.66 -8.14
C GLY A 68 -6.72 3.40 -6.89
N SER A 69 -5.91 4.34 -6.43
CA SER A 69 -6.20 5.14 -5.23
C SER A 69 -7.55 5.87 -5.33
N ASN A 70 -7.90 6.36 -6.53
CA ASN A 70 -9.13 7.13 -6.74
C ASN A 70 -10.39 6.27 -6.87
N ASP A 71 -10.28 4.94 -7.00
CA ASP A 71 -11.43 4.04 -6.91
C ASP A 71 -12.12 4.11 -5.54
N LEU A 72 -11.51 4.80 -4.57
CA LEU A 72 -12.12 5.16 -3.30
C LEU A 72 -13.40 6.01 -3.47
N TYR A 73 -13.43 6.85 -4.49
CA TYR A 73 -14.52 7.80 -4.73
C TYR A 73 -15.57 7.27 -5.72
N GLU A 74 -15.44 6.01 -6.13
CA GLU A 74 -16.38 5.29 -6.97
C GLU A 74 -17.18 4.29 -6.12
N GLN A 75 -18.49 4.19 -6.37
CA GLN A 75 -19.33 3.20 -5.67
C GLN A 75 -18.92 1.76 -6.03
N ALA A 76 -19.08 0.83 -5.09
CA ALA A 76 -18.63 -0.55 -5.24
C ALA A 76 -19.35 -1.30 -6.37
N ASP A 77 -20.63 -1.01 -6.61
CA ASP A 77 -21.40 -1.61 -7.70
C ASP A 77 -21.34 -0.71 -8.95
N GLU A 78 -20.43 -1.08 -9.88
CA GLU A 78 -20.24 -0.39 -11.15
C GLU A 78 -21.43 -0.58 -12.12
N THR A 79 -22.42 -1.44 -11.82
CA THR A 79 -23.55 -1.76 -12.70
C THR A 79 -24.84 -1.03 -12.33
N SER A 80 -24.92 -0.50 -11.11
CA SER A 80 -26.06 0.27 -10.62
C SER A 80 -25.97 1.75 -11.03
N GLU A 81 -27.12 2.44 -11.01
CA GLU A 81 -27.14 3.89 -11.10
C GLU A 81 -26.37 4.49 -9.92
N TYR A 82 -25.80 5.68 -10.12
CA TYR A 82 -25.07 6.39 -9.07
C TYR A 82 -25.98 6.67 -7.87
N ASP A 83 -25.56 6.25 -6.68
CA ASP A 83 -26.26 6.53 -5.43
C ASP A 83 -25.86 7.90 -4.89
N GLU A 84 -26.81 8.85 -4.87
CA GLU A 84 -26.59 10.19 -4.33
C GLU A 84 -26.22 10.20 -2.83
N ASN A 85 -26.49 9.11 -2.11
CA ASN A 85 -26.11 8.92 -0.71
C ASN A 85 -24.81 8.14 -0.54
N PHE A 86 -24.09 7.88 -1.62
CA PHE A 86 -22.82 7.18 -1.58
C PHE A 86 -21.85 7.82 -0.59
N ASN A 87 -21.39 7.04 0.37
CA ASN A 87 -20.43 7.46 1.37
C ASN A 87 -19.15 6.62 1.26
N TRP A 88 -18.13 7.18 0.65
CA TRP A 88 -16.83 6.49 0.45
C TRP A 88 -16.14 6.12 1.78
N GLU A 89 -16.49 6.75 2.91
CA GLU A 89 -15.92 6.43 4.23
C GLU A 89 -16.43 5.09 4.76
N GLU A 90 -17.61 4.65 4.34
CA GLU A 90 -18.13 3.34 4.72
C GLU A 90 -17.26 2.22 4.14
N PHE A 91 -16.92 1.25 4.99
CA PHE A 91 -16.08 0.13 4.57
C PHE A 91 -16.83 -0.77 3.59
N ASN A 92 -16.18 -1.14 2.49
CA ASN A 92 -16.72 -1.89 1.35
C ASN A 92 -17.83 -1.18 0.53
N ALA A 93 -18.15 0.07 0.81
CA ALA A 93 -19.07 0.83 -0.02
C ALA A 93 -18.42 1.32 -1.33
N ASN A 94 -17.11 1.45 -1.35
CA ASN A 94 -16.34 1.96 -2.49
C ASN A 94 -15.65 0.85 -3.27
N LEU A 95 -15.38 1.15 -4.54
CA LEU A 95 -14.79 0.21 -5.50
C LEU A 95 -13.37 -0.23 -5.09
N ARG A 96 -12.58 0.67 -4.49
CA ARG A 96 -11.21 0.37 -4.05
C ARG A 96 -11.19 -0.74 -3.01
N ASP A 97 -12.01 -0.65 -1.96
CA ASP A 97 -12.07 -1.65 -0.90
C ASP A 97 -12.46 -3.04 -1.48
N VAL A 98 -13.44 -3.08 -2.38
CA VAL A 98 -13.91 -4.33 -3.01
C VAL A 98 -12.84 -4.94 -3.92
N LYS A 99 -12.21 -4.14 -4.78
CA LYS A 99 -11.16 -4.62 -5.69
C LYS A 99 -9.90 -5.08 -4.95
N LEU A 100 -9.48 -4.38 -3.89
CA LEU A 100 -8.35 -4.82 -3.06
C LEU A 100 -8.67 -6.13 -2.32
N ALA A 101 -9.85 -6.25 -1.74
CA ALA A 101 -10.28 -7.49 -1.09
C ALA A 101 -10.26 -8.67 -2.08
N LYS A 102 -10.77 -8.46 -3.30
CA LYS A 102 -10.73 -9.45 -4.37
C LYS A 102 -9.30 -9.83 -4.76
N LEU A 103 -8.42 -8.85 -4.96
CA LEU A 103 -7.01 -9.07 -5.31
C LEU A 103 -6.32 -10.01 -4.31
N ILE A 104 -6.55 -9.80 -2.99
CA ILE A 104 -5.92 -10.59 -1.93
C ILE A 104 -6.54 -11.98 -1.80
N THR A 105 -7.87 -12.10 -1.97
CA THR A 105 -8.57 -13.36 -1.76
C THR A 105 -8.44 -14.32 -2.93
N GLU A 106 -8.34 -13.82 -4.15
CA GLU A 106 -8.23 -14.64 -5.35
C GLU A 106 -6.78 -15.02 -5.69
N ASN A 107 -5.81 -14.25 -5.18
CA ASN A 107 -4.40 -14.42 -5.51
C ASN A 107 -3.52 -14.29 -4.28
N ILE A 108 -2.66 -15.28 -4.05
CA ILE A 108 -1.49 -15.04 -3.20
C ILE A 108 -0.43 -14.43 -4.10
N ILE A 109 -0.17 -13.14 -3.94
CA ILE A 109 0.86 -12.42 -4.71
C ILE A 109 2.05 -12.10 -3.83
N SER A 110 3.25 -12.50 -4.27
CA SER A 110 4.51 -12.31 -3.55
C SER A 110 5.42 -11.34 -4.30
N ILE A 111 6.17 -10.55 -3.54
CA ILE A 111 7.07 -9.52 -4.09
C ILE A 111 8.26 -10.17 -4.79
N LEU A 112 8.48 -9.82 -6.05
CA LEU A 112 9.65 -10.20 -6.85
C LEU A 112 10.75 -9.13 -6.83
N SER A 113 10.35 -7.86 -6.83
CA SER A 113 11.28 -6.73 -6.75
C SER A 113 10.58 -5.48 -6.22
N ALA A 114 11.36 -4.59 -5.59
CA ALA A 114 10.91 -3.28 -5.16
C ALA A 114 11.99 -2.23 -5.48
N ASN A 115 11.60 -1.13 -6.08
CA ASN A 115 12.51 -0.06 -6.53
C ASN A 115 11.90 1.30 -6.27
N VAL A 116 12.74 2.29 -6.00
CA VAL A 116 12.34 3.69 -5.86
C VAL A 116 13.00 4.55 -6.94
N ASP A 117 12.34 5.61 -7.33
CA ASP A 117 12.89 6.61 -8.23
C ASP A 117 13.36 7.87 -7.48
N LYS A 118 13.96 8.81 -8.20
CA LYS A 118 14.48 10.05 -7.64
C LYS A 118 13.40 11.08 -7.29
N PHE A 119 12.15 10.82 -7.63
CA PHE A 119 11.02 11.72 -7.38
C PHE A 119 10.11 11.25 -6.24
N GLY A 120 10.54 10.22 -5.51
CA GLY A 120 9.77 9.65 -4.40
C GLY A 120 8.80 8.55 -4.81
N GLY A 121 8.79 8.16 -6.08
CA GLY A 121 7.98 7.04 -6.56
C GLY A 121 8.49 5.69 -6.07
N LEU A 122 7.58 4.71 -6.01
CA LEU A 122 7.86 3.33 -5.64
C LEU A 122 7.22 2.39 -6.66
N GLU A 123 7.97 1.41 -7.12
CA GLU A 123 7.48 0.32 -7.95
C GLU A 123 7.73 -1.01 -7.25
N ILE A 124 6.69 -1.81 -7.06
CA ILE A 124 6.78 -3.18 -6.55
C ILE A 124 6.21 -4.11 -7.62
N ASN A 125 7.04 -5.05 -8.09
CA ASN A 125 6.60 -6.10 -8.99
C ASN A 125 6.32 -7.36 -8.17
N PHE A 126 5.17 -7.96 -8.41
CA PHE A 126 4.74 -9.23 -7.82
C PHE A 126 4.80 -10.34 -8.86
N ASP A 127 4.67 -11.57 -8.42
CA ASP A 127 4.33 -12.69 -9.30
C ASP A 127 2.98 -12.44 -10.02
N ASN A 128 2.60 -13.35 -10.92
CA ASN A 128 1.37 -13.23 -11.73
C ASN A 128 1.28 -11.93 -12.56
N ASN A 129 2.44 -11.30 -12.91
CA ASN A 129 2.54 -10.06 -13.68
C ASN A 129 1.78 -8.87 -13.07
N ILE A 130 1.62 -8.88 -11.74
CA ILE A 130 1.00 -7.78 -11.00
C ILE A 130 2.07 -6.78 -10.58
N LYS A 131 1.74 -5.51 -10.69
CA LYS A 131 2.61 -4.39 -10.33
C LYS A 131 1.85 -3.36 -9.50
N LEU A 132 2.44 -2.92 -8.40
CA LEU A 132 2.08 -1.68 -7.70
C LEU A 132 3.00 -0.55 -8.16
N THR A 133 2.42 0.57 -8.55
CA THR A 133 3.13 1.82 -8.83
C THR A 133 2.59 2.92 -7.93
N VAL A 134 3.47 3.56 -7.16
CA VAL A 134 3.19 4.78 -6.38
C VAL A 134 3.87 5.93 -7.09
N PHE A 135 3.12 6.99 -7.41
CA PHE A 135 3.61 8.10 -8.21
C PHE A 135 3.19 9.43 -7.58
N PRO A 136 4.07 10.02 -6.74
CA PRO A 136 3.83 11.36 -6.21
C PRO A 136 3.58 12.37 -7.33
N ASP A 137 2.51 13.17 -7.18
CA ASP A 137 2.07 14.14 -8.20
C ASP A 137 2.02 15.57 -7.67
N LEU A 138 2.61 15.82 -6.49
CA LEU A 138 2.67 17.13 -5.86
C LEU A 138 3.99 17.83 -6.16
N ALA A 139 3.90 19.05 -6.70
CA ALA A 139 5.04 19.95 -6.86
C ALA A 139 5.15 20.98 -5.72
N SER A 140 4.41 20.79 -4.63
CA SER A 140 4.46 21.65 -3.45
C SER A 140 5.83 21.60 -2.80
N LYS A 141 6.27 22.77 -2.27
CA LYS A 141 7.49 22.88 -1.46
C LYS A 141 7.24 22.60 0.03
N ALA A 142 6.00 22.34 0.44
CA ALA A 142 5.67 21.90 1.79
C ALA A 142 6.17 20.47 2.01
N ASP A 143 6.52 20.12 3.24
CA ASP A 143 6.88 18.76 3.58
C ASP A 143 5.65 17.88 3.48
N ASN A 144 5.64 17.01 2.47
CA ASN A 144 4.57 16.04 2.24
C ASN A 144 5.19 14.64 2.24
N GLU A 145 4.66 13.78 3.09
CA GLU A 145 4.97 12.36 3.07
C GLU A 145 4.20 11.70 1.93
N TYR A 146 4.92 10.99 1.07
CA TYR A 146 4.35 10.29 -0.06
C TYR A 146 3.96 8.87 0.28
N TRP A 147 4.85 8.17 1.01
CA TRP A 147 4.62 6.84 1.52
C TRP A 147 5.62 6.51 2.63
N ARG A 148 5.28 5.52 3.44
CA ARG A 148 6.12 5.03 4.53
C ARG A 148 6.10 3.51 4.58
N LEU A 149 7.25 2.89 4.59
CA LEU A 149 7.43 1.47 4.89
C LEU A 149 7.86 1.31 6.35
N ILE A 150 7.14 0.47 7.08
CA ILE A 150 7.36 0.19 8.50
C ILE A 150 7.77 -1.26 8.64
N ASP A 151 8.89 -1.53 9.30
CA ASP A 151 9.36 -2.86 9.66
C ASP A 151 8.87 -3.22 11.08
N PHE A 152 8.03 -4.24 11.21
CA PHE A 152 7.46 -4.70 12.47
C PHE A 152 8.14 -5.94 13.04
N ARG A 153 9.19 -6.47 12.43
CA ARG A 153 9.86 -7.70 12.85
C ARG A 153 10.61 -7.56 14.17
N ASN A 154 10.95 -6.33 14.56
CA ASN A 154 11.66 -6.02 15.79
C ASN A 154 10.74 -5.29 16.79
N GLU A 155 11.14 -5.27 18.06
CA GLU A 155 10.42 -4.51 19.10
C GLU A 155 10.41 -3.00 18.79
N LYS A 156 11.55 -2.47 18.33
CA LYS A 156 11.64 -1.11 17.79
C LYS A 156 11.33 -1.16 16.30
N THR A 157 10.27 -0.50 15.89
CA THR A 157 9.93 -0.34 14.48
C THR A 157 10.93 0.55 13.80
N ASN A 158 11.42 0.14 12.62
CA ASN A 158 12.23 0.98 11.75
C ASN A 158 11.35 1.47 10.60
N HIS A 159 11.66 2.68 10.11
CA HIS A 159 10.90 3.31 9.04
C HIS A 159 11.80 3.64 7.86
N LEU A 160 11.27 3.48 6.65
CA LEU A 160 11.76 4.11 5.43
C LEU A 160 10.63 4.99 4.91
N GLU A 161 10.88 6.29 4.82
CA GLU A 161 9.89 7.28 4.44
C GLU A 161 10.31 7.98 3.15
N SER A 162 9.34 8.23 2.28
CA SER A 162 9.48 9.05 1.09
C SER A 162 8.74 10.37 1.28
N TRP A 163 9.48 11.46 1.17
CA TRP A 163 8.99 12.83 1.35
C TRP A 163 9.25 13.66 0.09
N SER A 164 8.56 14.78 -0.03
CA SER A 164 8.83 15.79 -1.08
C SER A 164 10.26 16.33 -1.03
N THR A 165 10.93 16.22 0.11
CA THR A 165 12.32 16.65 0.36
C THR A 165 13.34 15.52 0.18
N GLY A 166 12.91 14.28 -0.02
CA GLY A 166 13.76 13.12 -0.20
C GLY A 166 13.37 11.92 0.66
N TYR A 167 14.30 10.99 0.82
CA TYR A 167 14.09 9.78 1.61
C TYR A 167 14.69 9.91 3.01
N GLU A 168 13.97 9.44 4.02
CA GLU A 168 14.43 9.35 5.41
C GLU A 168 14.38 7.91 5.92
N THR A 169 15.31 7.56 6.82
CA THR A 169 15.34 6.23 7.46
C THR A 169 15.81 6.38 8.89
N ASP A 170 15.21 5.66 9.82
CA ASP A 170 15.71 5.49 11.20
C ASP A 170 17.06 4.77 11.25
#